data_fadae87a7f0be85acdfbfa8d3692e1e2
#
_entry.id   fadae87a7f0be85acdfbfa8d3692e1e2
#
_cell.length_a   1.000
_cell.length_b   1.000
_cell.length_c   1.000
_cell.angle_alpha   90.00
_cell.angle_beta   90.00
_cell.angle_gamma   90.00
#
_symmetry.space_group_name_H-M   'P 1'
#
loop_
_entity.id
_entity.type
_entity.pdbx_description
1 polymer ?
#
loop_
_entity_poly.entity_id
_entity_poly.type
_entity_poly.pdbx_seq_one_letter_code
_entity_poly.pdbx_strand_id
1 'polypeptide(L)'
;MPRPPQTSGRPGLSMAGQTHKRPVLNLPRQAAVRILNGVMTEQKQLSELTQSDEFQALAPEDRARSQRLATHTLRHVGRADRALRPHLAKLPAVEVLNILRLGLVEIVGLGAPAHAVVNDLVSICAASNHTRPYKGLINAVLRKAVADVTGKWDKSPVQMLPKWLRNPLREAYGNGTIMAIETAHMRGAPVDLTVTGDLATWASTLGGTPLANGSLRLGEIGQISALEGFAEGKWWVQDAAAAWPAAALAVTPGETVLDVCAAPGGKTMQMAAQGGVITALDISASRMERVAENLARTQLAAELVVANILEWQDPRQFDAVLLDAPCSATGTIRRHPDLPFAKDGTGISELIELQTQMLNATAGRVKPGGKLVFCTCSLIPDEGEVQAENFLRSHNDFTVDTTLPQGMDPAWRTQEGGFRLRPDYWSEIGGMDGFYLIRMNRRP
;
A
#
# COMPACT_ATOMS: atom_id res chain seq x y z
N MET A 1 48.64 79.06 -25.54
CA MET A 1 48.15 77.72 -25.49
C MET A 1 47.83 77.36 -24.00
N PRO A 2 46.57 77.17 -23.60
CA PRO A 2 46.24 76.87 -22.21
C PRO A 2 46.17 75.31 -22.04
N ARG A 3 46.58 74.94 -20.83
CA ARG A 3 46.50 73.52 -20.36
C ARG A 3 45.05 73.16 -20.03
N PRO A 4 44.66 71.86 -20.23
CA PRO A 4 43.34 71.36 -19.80
C PRO A 4 43.33 71.03 -18.29
N PRO A 5 42.14 71.04 -17.65
CA PRO A 5 42.01 70.79 -16.20
C PRO A 5 42.04 69.29 -15.84
N GLN A 6 42.68 69.02 -14.71
CA GLN A 6 42.66 67.66 -14.08
C GLN A 6 41.34 67.42 -13.40
N THR A 7 40.63 66.34 -13.75
CA THR A 7 39.48 65.84 -13.03
C THR A 7 39.91 64.70 -12.05
N SER A 8 39.74 65.01 -10.77
CA SER A 8 39.93 64.03 -9.67
C SER A 8 38.77 63.00 -9.64
N GLY A 9 39.00 61.77 -10.11
CA GLY A 9 38.09 60.66 -9.95
C GLY A 9 38.25 60.07 -8.59
N ARG A 10 37.18 60.06 -7.78
CA ARG A 10 37.05 59.24 -6.57
C ARG A 10 36.84 57.77 -6.98
N PRO A 11 37.48 56.79 -6.31
CA PRO A 11 37.20 55.36 -6.56
C PRO A 11 35.84 55.00 -5.98
N GLY A 12 34.92 54.57 -6.84
CA GLY A 12 33.64 54.01 -6.46
C GLY A 12 33.85 52.63 -5.76
N LEU A 13 33.35 52.54 -4.54
CA LEU A 13 33.22 51.31 -3.82
C LEU A 13 32.25 50.36 -4.57
N SER A 14 32.79 49.39 -5.25
CA SER A 14 32.06 48.24 -5.81
C SER A 14 31.44 47.46 -4.64
N MET A 15 30.14 47.61 -4.44
CA MET A 15 29.37 46.67 -3.60
C MET A 15 29.34 45.32 -4.34
N ALA A 16 30.24 44.41 -3.95
CA ALA A 16 30.14 42.99 -4.34
C ALA A 16 28.80 42.44 -3.79
N GLY A 17 27.85 42.24 -4.68
CA GLY A 17 26.60 41.58 -4.37
C GLY A 17 26.89 40.19 -3.82
N GLN A 18 26.62 40.00 -2.56
CA GLN A 18 26.57 38.68 -1.96
C GLN A 18 25.45 37.90 -2.64
N THR A 19 25.81 37.08 -3.62
CA THR A 19 24.92 36.05 -4.14
C THR A 19 24.67 35.07 -3.02
N HIS A 20 23.54 35.22 -2.33
CA HIS A 20 23.03 34.19 -1.43
C HIS A 20 22.83 32.90 -2.27
N LYS A 21 23.81 32.00 -2.22
CA LYS A 21 23.62 30.65 -2.74
C LYS A 21 22.36 30.09 -2.07
N ARG A 22 21.34 29.77 -2.88
CA ARG A 22 20.17 29.07 -2.39
C ARG A 22 20.66 27.79 -1.71
N PRO A 23 20.21 27.48 -0.49
CA PRO A 23 20.64 26.27 0.19
C PRO A 23 20.29 25.06 -0.70
N VAL A 24 21.25 24.17 -0.87
CA VAL A 24 21.00 22.89 -1.54
C VAL A 24 20.05 22.11 -0.63
N LEU A 25 18.82 21.91 -1.07
CA LEU A 25 17.81 21.17 -0.31
C LEU A 25 18.08 19.69 -0.43
N ASN A 26 17.86 18.96 0.67
CA ASN A 26 17.84 17.50 0.66
C ASN A 26 16.58 17.02 -0.06
N LEU A 27 16.73 16.59 -1.31
CA LEU A 27 15.62 16.20 -2.17
C LEU A 27 14.73 15.11 -1.57
N PRO A 28 15.27 14.01 -0.98
CA PRO A 28 14.45 12.99 -0.35
C PRO A 28 13.57 13.49 0.79
N ARG A 29 14.11 14.31 1.69
CA ARG A 29 13.32 14.89 2.80
C ARG A 29 12.27 15.88 2.29
N GLN A 30 12.61 16.68 1.28
CA GLN A 30 11.67 17.61 0.67
C GLN A 30 10.50 16.87 0.01
N ALA A 31 10.78 15.84 -0.77
CA ALA A 31 9.76 15.01 -1.40
C ALA A 31 8.91 14.26 -0.35
N ALA A 32 9.52 13.74 0.73
CA ALA A 32 8.78 13.12 1.81
C ALA A 32 7.81 14.09 2.50
N VAL A 33 8.22 15.35 2.76
CA VAL A 33 7.31 16.39 3.30
C VAL A 33 6.16 16.67 2.34
N ARG A 34 6.41 16.74 1.01
CA ARG A 34 5.35 16.91 0.00
C ARG A 34 4.35 15.76 0.00
N ILE A 35 4.85 14.51 0.07
CA ILE A 35 3.99 13.34 0.18
C ILE A 35 3.11 13.42 1.43
N LEU A 36 3.68 13.74 2.59
CA LEU A 36 2.93 13.87 3.83
C LEU A 36 1.85 14.97 3.74
N ASN A 37 2.17 16.08 3.10
CA ASN A 37 1.20 17.14 2.87
C ASN A 37 0.09 16.69 1.92
N GLY A 38 0.42 16.09 0.78
CA GLY A 38 -0.57 15.57 -0.16
C GLY A 38 -1.52 14.57 0.49
N VAL A 39 -1.01 13.66 1.33
CA VAL A 39 -1.84 12.69 2.05
C VAL A 39 -2.72 13.36 3.10
N MET A 40 -2.17 14.29 3.91
CA MET A 40 -2.87 14.79 5.09
C MET A 40 -3.71 16.06 4.86
N THR A 41 -3.45 16.79 3.76
CA THR A 41 -4.18 18.03 3.45
C THR A 41 -5.03 17.92 2.19
N GLU A 42 -4.58 17.10 1.21
CA GLU A 42 -5.26 16.95 -0.08
C GLU A 42 -5.98 15.59 -0.20
N GLN A 43 -5.85 14.73 0.82
CA GLN A 43 -6.43 13.37 0.86
C GLN A 43 -6.04 12.50 -0.34
N LYS A 44 -4.88 12.76 -0.95
CA LYS A 44 -4.34 11.96 -2.04
C LYS A 44 -3.66 10.70 -1.53
N GLN A 45 -3.80 9.61 -2.28
CA GLN A 45 -3.11 8.37 -1.93
C GLN A 45 -1.62 8.46 -2.26
N LEU A 46 -0.81 7.75 -1.48
CA LEU A 46 0.65 7.66 -1.71
C LEU A 46 0.97 7.18 -3.13
N SER A 47 0.20 6.22 -3.66
CA SER A 47 0.35 5.70 -5.02
C SER A 47 0.18 6.78 -6.09
N GLU A 48 -0.78 7.69 -5.92
CA GLU A 48 -0.99 8.83 -6.83
C GLU A 48 0.17 9.83 -6.73
N LEU A 49 0.56 10.20 -5.51
CA LEU A 49 1.64 11.16 -5.28
C LEU A 49 3.00 10.68 -5.82
N THR A 50 3.25 9.37 -5.73
CA THR A 50 4.49 8.78 -6.24
C THR A 50 4.50 8.54 -7.75
N GLN A 51 3.38 8.69 -8.44
CA GLN A 51 3.29 8.66 -9.90
C GLN A 51 3.39 10.05 -10.55
N SER A 52 3.40 11.11 -9.76
CA SER A 52 3.52 12.48 -10.30
C SER A 52 4.85 12.67 -11.03
N ASP A 53 4.85 13.46 -12.11
CA ASP A 53 6.04 13.76 -12.91
C ASP A 53 7.18 14.32 -12.06
N GLU A 54 6.84 15.17 -11.08
CA GLU A 54 7.81 15.76 -10.16
C GLU A 54 8.52 14.69 -9.30
N PHE A 55 7.78 13.67 -8.83
CA PHE A 55 8.36 12.58 -8.06
C PHE A 55 9.17 11.62 -8.96
N GLN A 56 8.67 11.34 -10.16
CA GLN A 56 9.35 10.48 -11.13
C GLN A 56 10.64 11.09 -11.68
N ALA A 57 10.76 12.42 -11.68
CA ALA A 57 11.99 13.12 -12.06
C ALA A 57 13.14 12.98 -11.05
N LEU A 58 12.88 12.48 -9.83
CA LEU A 58 13.93 12.20 -8.85
C LEU A 58 14.76 10.97 -9.26
N ALA A 59 16.03 10.92 -8.83
CA ALA A 59 16.86 9.72 -8.96
C ALA A 59 16.20 8.52 -8.24
N PRO A 60 16.39 7.28 -8.72
CA PRO A 60 15.75 6.10 -8.14
C PRO A 60 16.00 5.94 -6.63
N GLU A 61 17.23 6.18 -6.17
CA GLU A 61 17.59 6.15 -4.74
C GLU A 61 16.89 7.24 -3.94
N ASP A 62 16.72 8.44 -4.48
CA ASP A 62 16.00 9.54 -3.84
C ASP A 62 14.50 9.24 -3.75
N ARG A 63 13.90 8.65 -4.78
CA ARG A 63 12.51 8.16 -4.76
C ARG A 63 12.30 7.13 -3.65
N ALA A 64 13.15 6.11 -3.62
CA ALA A 64 13.06 5.04 -2.62
C ALA A 64 13.20 5.60 -1.19
N ARG A 65 14.16 6.50 -0.96
CA ARG A 65 14.36 7.14 0.34
C ARG A 65 13.20 8.04 0.73
N SER A 66 12.67 8.84 -0.20
CA SER A 66 11.52 9.71 0.03
C SER A 66 10.28 8.89 0.46
N GLN A 67 10.00 7.82 -0.26
CA GLN A 67 8.88 6.94 0.02
C GLN A 67 9.05 6.22 1.36
N ARG A 68 10.26 5.72 1.67
CA ARG A 68 10.57 5.12 2.96
C ARG A 68 10.35 6.11 4.12
N LEU A 69 10.83 7.34 4.00
CA LEU A 69 10.65 8.39 5.00
C LEU A 69 9.17 8.72 5.22
N ALA A 70 8.43 8.93 4.14
CA ALA A 70 7.00 9.25 4.21
C ALA A 70 6.18 8.09 4.83
N THR A 71 6.36 6.85 4.34
CA THR A 71 5.62 5.69 4.84
C THR A 71 5.94 5.39 6.31
N HIS A 72 7.21 5.53 6.71
CA HIS A 72 7.60 5.34 8.11
C HIS A 72 7.00 6.43 9.00
N THR A 73 6.97 7.68 8.53
CA THR A 73 6.33 8.78 9.26
C THR A 73 4.82 8.55 9.41
N LEU A 74 4.12 8.14 8.34
CA LEU A 74 2.68 7.84 8.37
C LEU A 74 2.33 6.73 9.38
N ARG A 75 3.15 5.69 9.49
CA ARG A 75 2.97 4.63 10.52
C ARG A 75 3.10 5.14 11.95
N HIS A 76 3.80 6.25 12.17
CA HIS A 76 4.14 6.74 13.49
C HIS A 76 3.57 8.12 13.83
N VAL A 77 2.62 8.63 13.04
CA VAL A 77 2.00 9.95 13.25
C VAL A 77 1.53 10.13 14.69
N GLY A 78 0.77 9.19 15.25
CA GLY A 78 0.25 9.32 16.61
C GLY A 78 1.32 9.25 17.69
N ARG A 79 2.42 8.51 17.47
CA ARG A 79 3.60 8.56 18.37
C ARG A 79 4.29 9.91 18.28
N ALA A 80 4.50 10.40 17.05
CA ALA A 80 5.12 11.69 16.83
C ALA A 80 4.29 12.83 17.44
N ASP A 81 2.99 12.85 17.23
CA ASP A 81 2.10 13.88 17.77
C ASP A 81 2.09 13.90 19.30
N ARG A 82 2.05 12.74 19.95
CA ARG A 82 2.16 12.64 21.41
C ARG A 82 3.48 13.17 21.95
N ALA A 83 4.58 12.88 21.25
CA ALA A 83 5.91 13.34 21.64
C ALA A 83 6.12 14.84 21.39
N LEU A 84 5.57 15.39 20.32
CA LEU A 84 5.67 16.80 19.96
C LEU A 84 4.77 17.70 20.81
N ARG A 85 3.59 17.19 21.20
CA ARG A 85 2.52 17.99 21.85
C ARG A 85 2.98 18.76 23.09
N PRO A 86 3.77 18.21 24.04
CA PRO A 86 4.24 18.94 25.22
C PRO A 86 5.15 20.14 24.91
N HIS A 87 5.76 20.18 23.72
CA HIS A 87 6.69 21.23 23.29
C HIS A 87 6.04 22.27 22.40
N LEU A 88 4.72 22.14 22.11
CA LEU A 88 3.93 23.04 21.28
C LEU A 88 2.90 23.79 22.12
N ALA A 89 3.09 25.10 22.31
CA ALA A 89 2.10 25.94 22.97
C ALA A 89 0.76 25.94 22.22
N LYS A 90 0.82 25.98 20.89
CA LYS A 90 -0.30 25.89 19.95
C LYS A 90 0.08 24.96 18.81
N LEU A 91 -0.88 24.16 18.31
CA LEU A 91 -0.65 23.35 17.12
C LEU A 91 -0.43 24.25 15.91
N PRO A 92 0.71 24.10 15.20
CA PRO A 92 0.94 24.84 13.96
C PRO A 92 0.10 24.26 12.81
N ALA A 93 0.15 24.91 11.64
CA ALA A 93 -0.43 24.37 10.42
C ALA A 93 0.12 22.96 10.10
N VAL A 94 -0.67 22.15 9.41
CA VAL A 94 -0.36 20.72 9.15
C VAL A 94 0.97 20.58 8.43
N GLU A 95 1.33 21.47 7.52
CA GLU A 95 2.59 21.44 6.77
C GLU A 95 3.81 21.59 7.71
N VAL A 96 3.71 22.47 8.71
CA VAL A 96 4.76 22.64 9.73
C VAL A 96 4.82 21.43 10.65
N LEU A 97 3.65 20.88 11.01
CA LEU A 97 3.54 19.70 11.84
C LEU A 97 4.13 18.48 11.12
N ASN A 98 3.93 18.34 9.81
CA ASN A 98 4.51 17.26 9.01
C ASN A 98 6.04 17.33 8.94
N ILE A 99 6.62 18.54 8.88
CA ILE A 99 8.08 18.70 9.00
C ILE A 99 8.57 18.21 10.38
N LEU A 100 7.87 18.56 11.46
CA LEU A 100 8.20 18.10 12.82
C LEU A 100 8.04 16.58 12.97
N ARG A 101 6.95 16.01 12.47
CA ARG A 101 6.68 14.55 12.47
C ARG A 101 7.80 13.79 11.77
N LEU A 102 8.13 14.20 10.52
CA LEU A 102 9.20 13.60 9.74
C LEU A 102 10.54 13.66 10.49
N GLY A 103 10.91 14.83 11.03
CA GLY A 103 12.16 14.99 11.75
C GLY A 103 12.27 14.12 12.98
N LEU A 104 11.22 14.08 13.80
CA LEU A 104 11.21 13.24 14.99
C LEU A 104 11.30 11.76 14.66
N VAL A 105 10.47 11.30 13.68
CA VAL A 105 10.43 9.89 13.28
C VAL A 105 11.73 9.46 12.61
N GLU A 106 12.36 10.29 11.78
CA GLU A 106 13.64 9.97 11.16
C GLU A 106 14.79 9.89 12.19
N ILE A 107 14.79 10.77 13.18
CA ILE A 107 15.84 10.77 14.21
C ILE A 107 15.66 9.58 15.18
N VAL A 108 14.48 9.43 15.74
CA VAL A 108 14.24 8.48 16.83
C VAL A 108 13.81 7.10 16.32
N GLY A 109 13.02 7.05 15.27
CA GLY A 109 12.50 5.80 14.68
C GLY A 109 13.49 5.14 13.70
N LEU A 110 14.28 5.93 12.96
CA LEU A 110 15.24 5.43 11.97
C LEU A 110 16.71 5.62 12.39
N GLY A 111 16.96 6.22 13.54
CA GLY A 111 18.32 6.40 14.07
C GLY A 111 19.19 7.41 13.29
N ALA A 112 18.59 8.33 12.52
CA ALA A 112 19.34 9.29 11.74
C ALA A 112 20.03 10.34 12.62
N PRO A 113 21.22 10.87 12.22
CA PRO A 113 21.93 11.90 12.98
C PRO A 113 21.09 13.17 13.14
N ALA A 114 20.74 13.52 14.38
CA ALA A 114 19.82 14.61 14.71
C ALA A 114 20.23 15.95 14.10
N HIS A 115 21.54 16.27 14.16
CA HIS A 115 22.06 17.54 13.63
C HIS A 115 21.79 17.69 12.12
N ALA A 116 22.05 16.65 11.33
CA ALA A 116 21.84 16.67 9.89
C ALA A 116 20.34 16.80 9.53
N VAL A 117 19.49 16.02 10.23
CA VAL A 117 18.03 16.06 10.01
C VAL A 117 17.46 17.44 10.33
N VAL A 118 17.79 18.00 11.50
CA VAL A 118 17.27 19.32 11.92
C VAL A 118 17.71 20.42 10.97
N ASN A 119 18.99 20.44 10.55
CA ASN A 119 19.49 21.45 9.60
C ASN A 119 18.76 21.41 8.26
N ASP A 120 18.55 20.21 7.70
CA ASP A 120 17.85 20.05 6.42
C ASP A 120 16.38 20.47 6.54
N LEU A 121 15.70 20.09 7.61
CA LEU A 121 14.30 20.44 7.81
C LEU A 121 14.10 21.94 8.08
N VAL A 122 15.01 22.59 8.77
CA VAL A 122 15.03 24.05 8.92
C VAL A 122 15.22 24.73 7.54
N SER A 123 16.06 24.15 6.67
CA SER A 123 16.27 24.67 5.32
C SER A 123 15.03 24.47 4.43
N ILE A 124 14.39 23.30 4.51
CA ILE A 124 13.12 23.01 3.83
C ILE A 124 12.01 23.97 4.31
N CYS A 125 11.89 24.15 5.63
CA CYS A 125 10.96 25.11 6.23
C CYS A 125 11.20 26.55 5.73
N ALA A 126 12.46 26.94 5.53
CA ALA A 126 12.85 28.26 5.04
C ALA A 126 12.56 28.48 3.55
N ALA A 127 12.45 27.43 2.76
CA ALA A 127 12.27 27.50 1.31
C ALA A 127 10.86 27.97 0.90
N SER A 128 9.83 27.73 1.73
CA SER A 128 8.45 28.15 1.50
C SER A 128 8.11 29.40 2.33
N ASN A 129 7.47 30.38 1.72
CA ASN A 129 7.00 31.60 2.42
C ASN A 129 6.01 31.25 3.55
N HIS A 130 5.22 30.20 3.40
CA HIS A 130 4.20 29.76 4.34
C HIS A 130 4.79 29.17 5.63
N THR A 131 5.86 28.40 5.50
CA THR A 131 6.52 27.72 6.64
C THR A 131 7.72 28.49 7.20
N ARG A 132 8.32 29.39 6.42
CA ARG A 132 9.53 30.19 6.81
C ARG A 132 9.48 30.80 8.21
N PRO A 133 8.36 31.38 8.69
CA PRO A 133 8.28 31.97 10.03
C PRO A 133 8.54 30.95 11.16
N TYR A 134 8.39 29.65 10.88
CA TYR A 134 8.48 28.59 11.87
C TYR A 134 9.87 27.94 11.99
N LYS A 135 10.92 28.47 11.33
CA LYS A 135 12.29 27.92 11.41
C LYS A 135 12.80 27.75 12.85
N GLY A 136 12.59 28.77 13.68
CA GLY A 136 12.98 28.72 15.10
C GLY A 136 12.21 27.67 15.88
N LEU A 137 10.90 27.52 15.58
CA LEU A 137 10.04 26.52 16.18
C LEU A 137 10.53 25.10 15.83
N ILE A 138 10.80 24.81 14.55
CA ILE A 138 11.29 23.50 14.09
C ILE A 138 12.55 23.10 14.88
N ASN A 139 13.56 23.99 14.91
CA ASN A 139 14.81 23.70 15.62
C ASN A 139 14.60 23.47 17.12
N ALA A 140 13.83 24.35 17.77
CA ALA A 140 13.64 24.26 19.22
C ALA A 140 12.81 23.04 19.64
N VAL A 141 11.72 22.74 18.92
CA VAL A 141 10.79 21.65 19.23
C VAL A 141 11.46 20.29 18.98
N LEU A 142 12.11 20.10 17.82
CA LEU A 142 12.77 18.84 17.51
C LEU A 142 13.85 18.50 18.54
N ARG A 143 14.72 19.44 18.93
CA ARG A 143 15.76 19.20 19.93
C ARG A 143 15.20 18.75 21.28
N LYS A 144 14.11 19.37 21.73
CA LYS A 144 13.48 19.04 23.01
C LYS A 144 12.76 17.68 22.92
N ALA A 145 11.93 17.49 21.88
CA ALA A 145 11.15 16.27 21.72
C ALA A 145 12.06 15.04 21.56
N VAL A 146 13.14 15.12 20.78
CA VAL A 146 14.12 14.03 20.63
C VAL A 146 14.73 13.66 21.97
N ALA A 147 15.18 14.64 22.77
CA ALA A 147 15.78 14.38 24.09
C ALA A 147 14.81 13.68 25.04
N ASP A 148 13.53 14.05 25.02
CA ASP A 148 12.51 13.51 25.93
C ASP A 148 12.08 12.08 25.58
N VAL A 149 12.11 11.70 24.30
CA VAL A 149 11.59 10.38 23.86
C VAL A 149 12.68 9.36 23.52
N THR A 150 13.94 9.77 23.47
CA THR A 150 15.07 8.84 23.28
C THR A 150 15.05 7.75 24.36
N GLY A 151 15.07 6.48 23.94
CA GLY A 151 14.95 5.30 24.82
C GLY A 151 13.52 4.99 25.31
N LYS A 152 12.52 5.81 24.95
CA LYS A 152 11.10 5.58 25.31
C LYS A 152 10.22 5.37 24.09
N TRP A 153 10.73 5.61 22.88
CA TRP A 153 9.96 5.60 21.63
C TRP A 153 9.17 4.32 21.41
N ASP A 154 9.82 3.16 21.57
CA ASP A 154 9.20 1.86 21.32
C ASP A 154 8.15 1.48 22.38
N LYS A 155 8.23 2.08 23.57
CA LYS A 155 7.24 1.91 24.64
C LYS A 155 6.00 2.80 24.45
N SER A 156 6.04 3.74 23.50
CA SER A 156 4.89 4.61 23.22
C SER A 156 3.74 3.81 22.61
N PRO A 157 2.48 4.17 22.92
CA PRO A 157 1.30 3.50 22.37
C PRO A 157 1.31 3.44 20.85
N VAL A 158 0.73 2.39 20.29
CA VAL A 158 0.59 2.21 18.84
C VAL A 158 -0.28 3.30 18.20
N GLN A 159 -0.13 3.46 16.88
CA GLN A 159 -0.99 4.30 16.05
C GLN A 159 -2.39 3.68 16.03
N MET A 160 -3.40 4.42 16.52
CA MET A 160 -4.79 3.99 16.41
C MET A 160 -5.37 4.31 15.03
N LEU A 161 -6.25 3.45 14.56
CA LEU A 161 -7.05 3.71 13.37
C LEU A 161 -8.00 4.90 13.59
N PRO A 162 -8.36 5.66 12.56
CA PRO A 162 -9.36 6.73 12.66
C PRO A 162 -10.74 6.17 13.04
N LYS A 163 -11.56 6.99 13.67
CA LYS A 163 -12.84 6.56 14.22
C LYS A 163 -13.78 5.93 13.19
N TRP A 164 -13.77 6.44 11.96
CA TRP A 164 -14.64 5.94 10.89
C TRP A 164 -14.36 4.46 10.57
N LEU A 165 -13.12 4.01 10.72
CA LEU A 165 -12.71 2.63 10.50
C LEU A 165 -12.66 1.83 11.81
N ARG A 166 -12.10 2.42 12.86
CA ARG A 166 -11.90 1.73 14.14
C ARG A 166 -13.20 1.27 14.78
N ASN A 167 -14.26 2.09 14.71
CA ASN A 167 -15.53 1.78 15.37
C ASN A 167 -16.23 0.54 14.75
N PRO A 168 -16.49 0.47 13.43
CA PRO A 168 -17.08 -0.72 12.84
C PRO A 168 -16.21 -1.98 12.99
N LEU A 169 -14.88 -1.86 12.86
CA LEU A 169 -14.01 -3.01 13.09
C LEU A 169 -14.00 -3.48 14.54
N ARG A 170 -14.11 -2.57 15.51
CA ARG A 170 -14.23 -2.93 16.92
C ARG A 170 -15.55 -3.65 17.22
N GLU A 171 -16.62 -3.25 16.60
CA GLU A 171 -17.91 -3.92 16.70
C GLU A 171 -17.84 -5.34 16.13
N ALA A 172 -17.20 -5.51 14.97
CA ALA A 172 -17.08 -6.80 14.31
C ALA A 172 -16.11 -7.76 15.02
N TYR A 173 -14.94 -7.29 15.47
CA TYR A 173 -13.83 -8.15 15.91
C TYR A 173 -13.48 -8.01 17.40
N GLY A 174 -14.04 -7.04 18.09
CA GLY A 174 -13.71 -6.75 19.49
C GLY A 174 -12.44 -5.92 19.67
N ASN A 175 -12.30 -5.32 20.85
CA ASN A 175 -11.24 -4.34 21.13
C ASN A 175 -9.83 -4.96 21.13
N GLY A 176 -9.67 -6.18 21.65
CA GLY A 176 -8.38 -6.87 21.68
C GLY A 176 -7.82 -7.13 20.28
N THR A 177 -8.66 -7.60 19.36
CA THR A 177 -8.31 -7.85 17.95
C THR A 177 -7.89 -6.56 17.25
N ILE A 178 -8.63 -5.45 17.46
CA ILE A 178 -8.26 -4.17 16.82
C ILE A 178 -6.91 -3.67 17.31
N MET A 179 -6.61 -3.80 18.59
CA MET A 179 -5.27 -3.45 19.12
C MET A 179 -4.15 -4.31 18.51
N ALA A 180 -4.41 -5.59 18.27
CA ALA A 180 -3.46 -6.49 17.60
C ALA A 180 -3.25 -6.08 16.14
N ILE A 181 -4.32 -5.77 15.40
CA ILE A 181 -4.28 -5.25 14.02
C ILE A 181 -3.50 -3.93 13.95
N GLU A 182 -3.80 -2.96 14.85
CA GLU A 182 -3.09 -1.68 14.94
C GLU A 182 -1.58 -1.89 15.21
N THR A 183 -1.24 -2.91 16.01
CA THR A 183 0.15 -3.30 16.27
C THR A 183 0.83 -3.88 15.01
N ALA A 184 0.13 -4.71 14.25
CA ALA A 184 0.63 -5.26 12.99
C ALA A 184 0.87 -4.15 11.94
N HIS A 185 -0.03 -3.17 11.85
CA HIS A 185 0.13 -2.02 10.95
C HIS A 185 1.42 -1.22 11.24
N MET A 186 1.81 -1.08 12.49
CA MET A 186 3.03 -0.35 12.84
C MET A 186 4.32 -1.08 12.47
N ARG A 187 4.33 -2.42 12.47
CA ARG A 187 5.50 -3.20 12.08
C ARG A 187 5.80 -3.11 10.59
N GLY A 188 4.80 -2.74 9.77
CA GLY A 188 4.89 -2.78 8.32
C GLY A 188 4.75 -4.21 7.78
N ALA A 189 5.02 -4.38 6.49
CA ALA A 189 4.88 -5.65 5.81
C ALA A 189 6.25 -6.19 5.37
N PRO A 190 6.56 -7.47 5.58
CA PRO A 190 7.62 -8.15 4.87
C PRO A 190 7.29 -8.22 3.37
N VAL A 191 8.25 -8.58 2.56
CA VAL A 191 8.02 -8.82 1.14
C VAL A 191 7.72 -10.30 0.93
N ASP A 192 6.55 -10.59 0.38
CA ASP A 192 6.16 -11.93 -0.02
C ASP A 192 6.20 -12.06 -1.54
N LEU A 193 6.62 -13.22 -2.01
CA LEU A 193 6.71 -13.57 -3.41
C LEU A 193 5.84 -14.78 -3.71
N THR A 194 5.17 -14.75 -4.85
CA THR A 194 4.66 -15.96 -5.50
C THR A 194 5.71 -16.42 -6.51
N VAL A 195 6.11 -17.66 -6.44
CA VAL A 195 7.18 -18.22 -7.25
C VAL A 195 6.64 -19.25 -8.27
N THR A 196 7.31 -19.34 -9.42
CA THR A 196 7.11 -20.43 -10.38
C THR A 196 8.17 -21.51 -10.17
N GLY A 197 7.77 -22.78 -10.28
CA GLY A 197 8.67 -23.92 -10.06
C GLY A 197 8.86 -24.28 -8.59
N ASP A 198 10.06 -24.76 -8.24
CA ASP A 198 10.32 -25.30 -6.90
C ASP A 198 10.56 -24.20 -5.85
N LEU A 199 9.66 -24.14 -4.87
CA LEU A 199 9.70 -23.19 -3.76
C LEU A 199 10.97 -23.33 -2.90
N ALA A 200 11.47 -24.56 -2.69
CA ALA A 200 12.65 -24.80 -1.85
C ALA A 200 13.93 -24.26 -2.51
N THR A 201 14.03 -24.39 -3.82
CA THR A 201 15.13 -23.79 -4.61
C THR A 201 15.15 -22.28 -4.45
N TRP A 202 14.00 -21.61 -4.63
CA TRP A 202 13.91 -20.15 -4.49
C TRP A 202 14.12 -19.68 -3.04
N ALA A 203 13.67 -20.47 -2.05
CA ALA A 203 13.94 -20.18 -0.64
C ALA A 203 15.45 -20.19 -0.35
N SER A 204 16.18 -21.15 -0.90
CA SER A 204 17.63 -21.23 -0.75
C SER A 204 18.34 -20.07 -1.49
N THR A 205 17.93 -19.79 -2.73
CA THR A 205 18.54 -18.75 -3.58
C THR A 205 18.39 -17.35 -3.02
N LEU A 206 17.18 -17.02 -2.53
CA LEU A 206 16.85 -15.67 -2.05
C LEU A 206 16.98 -15.52 -0.53
N GLY A 207 17.33 -16.58 0.20
CA GLY A 207 17.40 -16.58 1.66
C GLY A 207 16.05 -16.34 2.33
N GLY A 208 14.95 -16.79 1.68
CA GLY A 208 13.59 -16.57 2.14
C GLY A 208 13.05 -17.74 2.95
N THR A 209 11.90 -17.52 3.59
CA THR A 209 11.15 -18.53 4.36
C THR A 209 9.90 -18.95 3.60
N PRO A 210 9.73 -20.24 3.24
CA PRO A 210 8.49 -20.74 2.69
C PRO A 210 7.33 -20.58 3.67
N LEU A 211 6.19 -20.12 3.17
CA LEU A 211 4.96 -19.98 3.93
C LEU A 211 4.00 -21.16 3.63
N ALA A 212 3.08 -21.42 4.55
CA ALA A 212 2.14 -22.53 4.46
C ALA A 212 1.28 -22.52 3.17
N ASN A 213 0.99 -21.32 2.63
CA ASN A 213 0.23 -21.13 1.39
C ASN A 213 1.06 -21.24 0.11
N GLY A 214 2.34 -21.58 0.20
CA GLY A 214 3.23 -21.67 -0.96
C GLY A 214 3.92 -20.35 -1.38
N SER A 215 3.69 -19.27 -0.67
CA SER A 215 4.45 -18.01 -0.87
C SER A 215 5.84 -18.11 -0.27
N LEU A 216 6.77 -17.30 -0.76
CA LEU A 216 8.11 -17.13 -0.19
C LEU A 216 8.22 -15.77 0.50
N ARG A 217 8.49 -15.75 1.80
CA ARG A 217 8.70 -14.52 2.57
C ARG A 217 10.16 -14.16 2.65
N LEU A 218 10.49 -12.94 2.26
CA LEU A 218 11.84 -12.39 2.36
C LEU A 218 11.97 -11.55 3.63
N GLY A 219 13.20 -11.54 4.21
CA GLY A 219 13.57 -10.64 5.29
C GLY A 219 13.80 -9.21 4.81
N GLU A 220 14.70 -8.48 5.48
CA GLU A 220 15.11 -7.17 4.98
C GLU A 220 15.89 -7.33 3.69
N ILE A 221 15.39 -6.70 2.62
CA ILE A 221 15.95 -6.75 1.29
C ILE A 221 16.21 -5.35 0.75
N GLY A 222 17.17 -5.25 -0.15
CA GLY A 222 17.45 -4.02 -0.90
C GLY A 222 16.45 -3.82 -2.06
N GLN A 223 16.97 -3.51 -3.23
CA GLN A 223 16.16 -3.30 -4.42
C GLN A 223 15.63 -4.64 -4.96
N ILE A 224 14.31 -4.80 -4.97
CA ILE A 224 13.61 -6.03 -5.41
C ILE A 224 14.01 -6.42 -6.85
N SER A 225 14.07 -5.45 -7.75
CA SER A 225 14.40 -5.69 -9.16
C SER A 225 15.86 -6.11 -9.42
N ALA A 226 16.72 -6.06 -8.39
CA ALA A 226 18.10 -6.55 -8.47
C ALA A 226 18.25 -7.99 -7.94
N LEU A 227 17.19 -8.58 -7.40
CA LEU A 227 17.22 -9.96 -6.91
C LEU A 227 17.23 -10.96 -8.06
N GLU A 228 17.95 -12.07 -7.88
CA GLU A 228 18.01 -13.17 -8.84
C GLU A 228 16.61 -13.70 -9.19
N GLY A 229 16.36 -13.97 -10.47
CA GLY A 229 15.08 -14.46 -10.97
C GLY A 229 14.02 -13.39 -11.23
N PHE A 230 14.24 -12.13 -10.84
CA PHE A 230 13.27 -11.05 -11.14
C PHE A 230 13.17 -10.77 -12.65
N ALA A 231 14.31 -10.52 -13.29
CA ALA A 231 14.34 -10.22 -14.72
C ALA A 231 13.88 -11.41 -15.57
N GLU A 232 14.19 -12.62 -15.13
CA GLU A 232 13.80 -13.87 -15.77
C GLU A 232 12.33 -14.25 -15.50
N GLY A 233 11.60 -13.46 -14.71
CA GLY A 233 10.18 -13.63 -14.43
C GLY A 233 9.82 -14.86 -13.59
N LYS A 234 10.77 -15.37 -12.80
CA LYS A 234 10.59 -16.60 -12.01
C LYS A 234 9.68 -16.42 -10.80
N TRP A 235 9.39 -15.19 -10.45
CA TRP A 235 8.53 -14.82 -9.33
C TRP A 235 8.03 -13.37 -9.47
N TRP A 236 7.05 -13.02 -8.66
CA TRP A 236 6.54 -11.65 -8.51
C TRP A 236 6.17 -11.35 -7.07
N VAL A 237 6.13 -10.06 -6.73
CA VAL A 237 5.72 -9.60 -5.41
C VAL A 237 4.21 -9.75 -5.27
N GLN A 238 3.79 -10.48 -4.25
CA GLN A 238 2.38 -10.67 -3.91
C GLN A 238 2.28 -11.01 -2.43
N ASP A 239 1.50 -10.22 -1.66
CA ASP A 239 1.26 -10.55 -0.25
C ASP A 239 0.65 -11.92 -0.09
N ALA A 240 1.03 -12.64 0.95
CA ALA A 240 0.54 -14.00 1.21
C ALA A 240 -1.00 -14.09 1.25
N ALA A 241 -1.67 -13.07 1.83
CA ALA A 241 -3.13 -13.04 1.84
C ALA A 241 -3.71 -12.87 0.43
N ALA A 242 -3.07 -12.07 -0.42
CA ALA A 242 -3.51 -11.83 -1.80
C ALA A 242 -3.30 -13.05 -2.73
N ALA A 243 -2.46 -14.02 -2.33
CA ALA A 243 -2.23 -15.24 -3.08
C ALA A 243 -3.32 -16.30 -2.86
N TRP A 244 -4.02 -16.30 -1.72
CA TRP A 244 -5.03 -17.32 -1.42
C TRP A 244 -6.24 -17.33 -2.33
N PRO A 245 -6.82 -16.21 -2.80
CA PRO A 245 -7.99 -16.28 -3.69
C PRO A 245 -7.73 -17.09 -4.96
N ALA A 246 -6.60 -16.89 -5.64
CA ALA A 246 -6.23 -17.67 -6.82
C ALA A 246 -5.92 -19.14 -6.45
N ALA A 247 -5.26 -19.38 -5.32
CA ALA A 247 -5.04 -20.75 -4.81
C ALA A 247 -6.36 -21.44 -4.44
N ALA A 248 -7.32 -20.72 -3.84
CA ALA A 248 -8.64 -21.26 -3.50
C ALA A 248 -9.46 -21.60 -4.74
N LEU A 249 -9.32 -20.86 -5.86
CA LEU A 249 -9.98 -21.19 -7.12
C LEU A 249 -9.54 -22.55 -7.65
N ALA A 250 -8.32 -23.00 -7.31
CA ALA A 250 -7.78 -24.33 -7.63
C ALA A 250 -7.91 -24.64 -9.13
N VAL A 251 -7.33 -23.76 -9.95
CA VAL A 251 -7.34 -23.88 -11.41
C VAL A 251 -6.55 -25.15 -11.83
N THR A 252 -7.12 -25.89 -12.76
CA THR A 252 -6.44 -27.04 -13.37
C THR A 252 -5.99 -26.70 -14.81
N PRO A 253 -4.93 -27.38 -15.33
CA PRO A 253 -4.46 -27.11 -16.68
C PRO A 253 -5.56 -27.25 -17.74
N GLY A 254 -5.70 -26.21 -18.58
CA GLY A 254 -6.69 -26.15 -19.67
C GLY A 254 -8.05 -25.59 -19.26
N GLU A 255 -8.34 -25.38 -17.97
CA GLU A 255 -9.58 -24.69 -17.56
C GLU A 255 -9.60 -23.26 -18.09
N THR A 256 -10.76 -22.83 -18.62
CA THR A 256 -10.99 -21.44 -19.00
C THR A 256 -11.32 -20.62 -17.77
N VAL A 257 -10.59 -19.53 -17.56
CA VAL A 257 -10.70 -18.71 -16.34
C VAL A 257 -10.94 -17.24 -16.70
N LEU A 258 -11.93 -16.61 -16.05
CA LEU A 258 -12.12 -15.17 -16.09
C LEU A 258 -11.59 -14.56 -14.77
N ASP A 259 -10.64 -13.62 -14.91
CA ASP A 259 -10.11 -12.81 -13.81
C ASP A 259 -10.68 -11.39 -13.89
N VAL A 260 -11.59 -11.04 -12.99
CA VAL A 260 -12.30 -9.76 -12.99
C VAL A 260 -11.63 -8.81 -12.00
N CYS A 261 -11.35 -7.58 -12.44
CA CYS A 261 -10.50 -6.59 -11.77
C CYS A 261 -9.05 -7.06 -11.66
N ALA A 262 -8.54 -7.60 -12.76
CA ALA A 262 -7.29 -8.35 -12.83
C ALA A 262 -6.03 -7.55 -12.44
N ALA A 263 -6.04 -6.24 -12.66
CA ALA A 263 -4.83 -5.41 -12.50
C ALA A 263 -4.41 -5.24 -11.01
N PRO A 264 -3.11 -5.39 -10.74
CA PRO A 264 -1.94 -5.39 -11.60
C PRO A 264 -1.47 -6.78 -12.10
N GLY A 265 -2.29 -7.84 -12.03
CA GLY A 265 -2.00 -9.13 -12.65
C GLY A 265 -1.43 -10.21 -11.73
N GLY A 266 -1.28 -9.99 -10.43
CA GLY A 266 -0.69 -10.97 -9.52
C GLY A 266 -1.46 -12.29 -9.46
N LYS A 267 -2.80 -12.23 -9.38
CA LYS A 267 -3.67 -13.40 -9.41
C LYS A 267 -3.79 -14.00 -10.82
N THR A 268 -3.84 -13.15 -11.85
CA THR A 268 -3.76 -13.56 -13.27
C THR A 268 -2.55 -14.43 -13.53
N MET A 269 -1.35 -13.96 -13.16
CA MET A 269 -0.10 -14.72 -13.30
C MET A 269 -0.13 -16.04 -12.53
N GLN A 270 -0.67 -16.03 -11.33
CA GLN A 270 -0.76 -17.23 -10.49
C GLN A 270 -1.64 -18.31 -11.13
N MET A 271 -2.81 -17.93 -11.68
CA MET A 271 -3.71 -18.86 -12.37
C MET A 271 -3.13 -19.30 -13.72
N ALA A 272 -2.46 -18.42 -14.46
CA ALA A 272 -1.76 -18.77 -15.70
C ALA A 272 -0.59 -19.74 -15.44
N ALA A 273 0.17 -19.55 -14.36
CA ALA A 273 1.25 -20.48 -13.97
C ALA A 273 0.73 -21.86 -13.58
N GLN A 274 -0.54 -21.99 -13.18
CA GLN A 274 -1.21 -23.28 -12.94
C GLN A 274 -1.70 -23.95 -14.23
N GLY A 275 -1.53 -23.31 -15.39
CA GLY A 275 -1.93 -23.84 -16.69
C GLY A 275 -3.35 -23.47 -17.13
N GLY A 276 -3.99 -22.52 -16.45
CA GLY A 276 -5.29 -21.97 -16.85
C GLY A 276 -5.21 -21.16 -18.15
N VAL A 277 -6.29 -21.17 -18.93
CA VAL A 277 -6.50 -20.31 -20.11
C VAL A 277 -7.22 -19.05 -19.63
N ILE A 278 -6.46 -17.99 -19.38
CA ILE A 278 -6.94 -16.81 -18.64
C ILE A 278 -7.45 -15.72 -19.59
N THR A 279 -8.64 -15.19 -19.31
CA THR A 279 -9.14 -13.90 -19.78
C THR A 279 -9.09 -12.93 -18.60
N ALA A 280 -8.23 -11.93 -18.66
CA ALA A 280 -8.02 -10.93 -17.61
C ALA A 280 -8.77 -9.64 -17.98
N LEU A 281 -9.73 -9.24 -17.18
CA LEU A 281 -10.60 -8.07 -17.40
C LEU A 281 -10.39 -7.02 -16.32
N ASP A 282 -10.14 -5.78 -16.73
CA ASP A 282 -10.12 -4.61 -15.86
C ASP A 282 -10.67 -3.39 -16.62
N ILE A 283 -11.31 -2.47 -15.92
CA ILE A 283 -11.87 -1.26 -16.52
C ILE A 283 -10.79 -0.25 -16.93
N SER A 284 -9.61 -0.31 -16.34
CA SER A 284 -8.55 0.68 -16.51
C SER A 284 -7.51 0.23 -17.53
N ALA A 285 -7.45 0.90 -18.69
CA ALA A 285 -6.43 0.65 -19.71
C ALA A 285 -5.01 0.82 -19.17
N SER A 286 -4.74 1.88 -18.40
CA SER A 286 -3.41 2.15 -17.85
C SER A 286 -2.96 1.12 -16.80
N ARG A 287 -3.90 0.52 -16.07
CA ARG A 287 -3.60 -0.58 -15.16
C ARG A 287 -3.35 -1.88 -15.91
N MET A 288 -4.04 -2.11 -17.03
CA MET A 288 -3.87 -3.29 -17.88
C MET A 288 -2.52 -3.29 -18.61
N GLU A 289 -1.92 -2.13 -18.92
CA GLU A 289 -0.55 -2.04 -19.40
C GLU A 289 0.43 -2.73 -18.44
N ARG A 290 0.26 -2.54 -17.12
CA ARG A 290 1.07 -3.21 -16.10
C ARG A 290 0.85 -4.73 -16.07
N VAL A 291 -0.37 -5.18 -16.33
CA VAL A 291 -0.66 -6.62 -16.48
C VAL A 291 0.12 -7.18 -17.67
N ALA A 292 0.10 -6.49 -18.82
CA ALA A 292 0.86 -6.87 -20.01
C ALA A 292 2.36 -6.94 -19.74
N GLU A 293 2.93 -5.92 -19.11
CA GLU A 293 4.35 -5.88 -18.71
C GLU A 293 4.73 -7.05 -17.79
N ASN A 294 3.89 -7.33 -16.79
CA ASN A 294 4.13 -8.42 -15.84
C ASN A 294 4.03 -9.79 -16.51
N LEU A 295 3.04 -10.02 -17.37
CA LEU A 295 2.91 -11.26 -18.15
C LEU A 295 4.11 -11.46 -19.09
N ALA A 296 4.52 -10.41 -19.81
CA ALA A 296 5.71 -10.46 -20.68
C ALA A 296 6.97 -10.82 -19.89
N ARG A 297 7.21 -10.18 -18.72
CA ARG A 297 8.34 -10.47 -17.85
C ARG A 297 8.34 -11.91 -17.32
N THR A 298 7.17 -12.41 -16.91
CA THR A 298 7.02 -13.77 -16.35
C THR A 298 6.85 -14.85 -17.42
N GLN A 299 6.80 -14.47 -18.70
CA GLN A 299 6.59 -15.39 -19.82
C GLN A 299 5.28 -16.18 -19.71
N LEU A 300 4.27 -15.60 -19.06
CA LEU A 300 2.93 -16.13 -18.92
C LEU A 300 2.00 -15.46 -19.93
N ALA A 301 0.88 -16.11 -20.24
CA ALA A 301 -0.08 -15.62 -21.22
C ALA A 301 -1.47 -15.46 -20.63
N ALA A 302 -2.16 -14.40 -21.02
CA ALA A 302 -3.59 -14.18 -20.79
C ALA A 302 -4.15 -13.31 -21.92
N GLU A 303 -5.42 -13.49 -22.25
CA GLU A 303 -6.18 -12.53 -23.05
C GLU A 303 -6.48 -11.31 -22.19
N LEU A 304 -6.12 -10.11 -22.66
CA LEU A 304 -6.33 -8.86 -21.94
C LEU A 304 -7.55 -8.12 -22.47
N VAL A 305 -8.52 -7.84 -21.60
CA VAL A 305 -9.77 -7.18 -21.94
C VAL A 305 -9.93 -5.91 -21.11
N VAL A 306 -9.96 -4.75 -21.75
CA VAL A 306 -10.29 -3.48 -21.11
C VAL A 306 -11.79 -3.24 -21.23
N ALA A 307 -12.54 -3.52 -20.17
CA ALA A 307 -13.99 -3.39 -20.16
C ALA A 307 -14.56 -3.25 -18.73
N ASN A 308 -15.74 -2.66 -18.62
CA ASN A 308 -16.54 -2.74 -17.40
C ASN A 308 -17.33 -4.06 -17.40
N ILE A 309 -17.15 -4.91 -16.41
CA ILE A 309 -17.86 -6.20 -16.30
C ILE A 309 -19.37 -6.05 -16.33
N LEU A 310 -19.91 -4.92 -15.84
CA LEU A 310 -21.34 -4.63 -15.82
C LEU A 310 -21.92 -4.38 -17.24
N GLU A 311 -21.06 -4.00 -18.18
CA GLU A 311 -21.43 -3.64 -19.55
C GLU A 311 -20.83 -4.59 -20.60
N TRP A 312 -19.94 -5.51 -20.15
CA TRP A 312 -19.20 -6.37 -21.06
C TRP A 312 -20.09 -7.37 -21.80
N GLN A 313 -20.17 -7.21 -23.12
CA GLN A 313 -21.00 -8.01 -24.02
C GLN A 313 -20.18 -9.17 -24.62
N ASP A 314 -19.94 -10.21 -23.84
CA ASP A 314 -19.26 -11.44 -24.26
C ASP A 314 -20.16 -12.64 -23.93
N PRO A 315 -20.45 -13.54 -24.88
CA PRO A 315 -21.30 -14.70 -24.63
C PRO A 315 -20.63 -15.83 -23.87
N ARG A 316 -19.32 -15.77 -23.68
CA ARG A 316 -18.56 -16.85 -23.04
C ARG A 316 -18.95 -17.03 -21.57
N GLN A 317 -18.95 -18.30 -21.18
CA GLN A 317 -18.90 -18.73 -19.79
C GLN A 317 -17.60 -19.47 -19.54
N PHE A 318 -17.14 -19.47 -18.30
CA PHE A 318 -15.82 -19.95 -17.87
C PHE A 318 -15.97 -21.10 -16.86
N ASP A 319 -14.99 -22.00 -16.86
CA ASP A 319 -14.93 -23.10 -15.89
C ASP A 319 -14.67 -22.59 -14.47
N ALA A 320 -13.91 -21.48 -14.37
CA ALA A 320 -13.62 -20.82 -13.13
C ALA A 320 -13.62 -19.28 -13.30
N VAL A 321 -14.12 -18.57 -12.30
CA VAL A 321 -14.17 -17.11 -12.29
C VAL A 321 -13.63 -16.59 -10.97
N LEU A 322 -12.74 -15.62 -11.03
CA LEU A 322 -12.25 -14.86 -9.88
C LEU A 322 -12.78 -13.43 -9.96
N LEU A 323 -13.41 -12.95 -8.91
CA LEU A 323 -13.75 -11.54 -8.74
C LEU A 323 -12.95 -10.96 -7.56
N ASP A 324 -11.88 -10.21 -7.86
CA ASP A 324 -11.14 -9.40 -6.87
C ASP A 324 -11.76 -8.00 -6.83
N ALA A 325 -12.87 -7.88 -6.10
CA ALA A 325 -13.73 -6.71 -6.21
C ALA A 325 -13.08 -5.41 -5.70
N PRO A 326 -13.32 -4.27 -6.35
CA PRO A 326 -12.90 -2.98 -5.86
C PRO A 326 -13.50 -2.73 -4.47
N CYS A 327 -12.67 -2.30 -3.51
CA CYS A 327 -13.07 -2.17 -2.12
C CYS A 327 -12.35 -1.01 -1.43
N SER A 328 -12.65 -0.80 -0.14
CA SER A 328 -11.98 0.21 0.69
C SER A 328 -10.47 -0.02 0.86
N ALA A 329 -9.96 -1.23 0.59
CA ALA A 329 -8.58 -1.69 0.75
C ALA A 329 -8.05 -1.58 2.20
N THR A 330 -8.93 -1.54 3.19
CA THR A 330 -8.59 -1.37 4.61
C THR A 330 -7.74 -2.50 5.19
N GLY A 331 -7.69 -3.65 4.53
CA GLY A 331 -6.82 -4.77 4.88
C GLY A 331 -5.35 -4.56 4.52
N THR A 332 -5.04 -3.58 3.67
CA THR A 332 -3.67 -3.36 3.16
C THR A 332 -2.92 -2.21 3.87
N ILE A 333 -3.47 -1.68 4.97
CA ILE A 333 -2.92 -0.50 5.69
C ILE A 333 -1.47 -0.72 6.13
N ARG A 334 -1.05 -1.95 6.47
CA ARG A 334 0.35 -2.20 6.84
C ARG A 334 1.33 -1.94 5.68
N ARG A 335 0.88 -2.05 4.42
CA ARG A 335 1.65 -1.69 3.21
C ARG A 335 1.36 -0.26 2.75
N HIS A 336 0.15 0.21 3.00
CA HIS A 336 -0.39 1.50 2.59
C HIS A 336 -0.81 2.33 3.81
N PRO A 337 0.15 2.81 4.62
CA PRO A 337 -0.14 3.54 5.86
C PRO A 337 -0.74 4.93 5.65
N ASP A 338 -0.87 5.36 4.41
CA ASP A 338 -1.57 6.57 3.97
C ASP A 338 -3.11 6.42 4.00
N LEU A 339 -3.64 5.21 3.77
CA LEU A 339 -5.08 4.97 3.66
C LEU A 339 -5.92 5.53 4.82
N PRO A 340 -5.50 5.39 6.10
CA PRO A 340 -6.26 5.96 7.21
C PRO A 340 -6.35 7.49 7.22
N PHE A 341 -5.49 8.17 6.47
CA PHE A 341 -5.43 9.63 6.37
C PHE A 341 -5.99 10.16 5.05
N ALA A 342 -5.82 9.40 3.97
CA ALA A 342 -6.33 9.73 2.64
C ALA A 342 -7.82 9.40 2.46
N LYS A 343 -8.39 8.56 3.34
CA LYS A 343 -9.81 8.18 3.33
C LYS A 343 -10.48 8.57 4.64
N ASP A 344 -11.74 8.89 4.57
CA ASP A 344 -12.58 9.29 5.71
C ASP A 344 -13.82 8.40 5.91
N GLY A 345 -13.97 7.36 5.07
CA GLY A 345 -15.10 6.44 5.06
C GLY A 345 -16.20 6.83 4.08
N THR A 346 -16.11 7.99 3.43
CA THR A 346 -17.04 8.33 2.34
C THR A 346 -16.84 7.38 1.14
N GLY A 347 -17.91 7.08 0.41
CA GLY A 347 -17.87 6.19 -0.76
C GLY A 347 -17.85 4.69 -0.44
N ILE A 348 -17.89 4.25 0.84
CA ILE A 348 -17.93 2.82 1.18
C ILE A 348 -19.25 2.20 0.79
N SER A 349 -20.38 2.90 0.96
CA SER A 349 -21.71 2.44 0.56
C SER A 349 -21.81 2.22 -0.95
N GLU A 350 -21.23 3.10 -1.73
CA GLU A 350 -21.17 3.00 -3.18
C GLU A 350 -20.29 1.82 -3.64
N LEU A 351 -19.19 1.54 -2.92
CA LEU A 351 -18.37 0.36 -3.17
C LEU A 351 -19.11 -0.93 -2.85
N ILE A 352 -19.86 -0.99 -1.75
CA ILE A 352 -20.68 -2.14 -1.35
C ILE A 352 -21.75 -2.43 -2.42
N GLU A 353 -22.42 -1.40 -2.92
CA GLU A 353 -23.40 -1.55 -3.99
C GLU A 353 -22.75 -2.01 -5.30
N LEU A 354 -21.62 -1.44 -5.68
CA LEU A 354 -20.85 -1.85 -6.85
C LEU A 354 -20.39 -3.32 -6.74
N GLN A 355 -19.91 -3.76 -5.58
CA GLN A 355 -19.52 -5.15 -5.33
C GLN A 355 -20.71 -6.09 -5.52
N THR A 356 -21.90 -5.73 -5.03
CA THR A 356 -23.12 -6.51 -5.23
C THR A 356 -23.45 -6.64 -6.73
N GLN A 357 -23.42 -5.55 -7.48
CA GLN A 357 -23.69 -5.54 -8.92
C GLN A 357 -22.65 -6.39 -9.68
N MET A 358 -21.37 -6.25 -9.37
CA MET A 358 -20.29 -7.00 -10.00
C MET A 358 -20.38 -8.49 -9.69
N LEU A 359 -20.68 -8.87 -8.47
CA LEU A 359 -20.83 -10.28 -8.06
C LEU A 359 -22.01 -10.94 -8.82
N ASN A 360 -23.14 -10.24 -8.95
CA ASN A 360 -24.29 -10.70 -9.75
C ASN A 360 -23.93 -10.83 -11.25
N ALA A 361 -23.25 -9.86 -11.84
CA ALA A 361 -22.81 -9.91 -13.23
C ALA A 361 -21.83 -11.06 -13.49
N THR A 362 -20.94 -11.29 -12.54
CA THR A 362 -19.91 -12.33 -12.59
C THR A 362 -20.52 -13.74 -12.49
N ALA A 363 -21.58 -13.92 -11.72
CA ALA A 363 -22.30 -15.20 -11.59
C ALA A 363 -22.78 -15.75 -12.95
N GLY A 364 -23.26 -14.88 -13.82
CA GLY A 364 -23.68 -15.25 -15.18
C GLY A 364 -22.56 -15.75 -16.10
N ARG A 365 -21.30 -15.50 -15.72
CA ARG A 365 -20.11 -15.92 -16.46
C ARG A 365 -19.57 -17.29 -16.04
N VAL A 366 -20.09 -17.87 -14.98
CA VAL A 366 -19.69 -19.20 -14.50
C VAL A 366 -20.49 -20.26 -15.25
N LYS A 367 -19.83 -21.27 -15.83
CA LYS A 367 -20.52 -22.45 -16.41
C LYS A 367 -21.31 -23.22 -15.35
N PRO A 368 -22.40 -23.92 -15.70
CA PRO A 368 -22.94 -24.96 -14.83
C PRO A 368 -21.83 -25.95 -14.40
N GLY A 369 -21.72 -26.28 -13.13
CA GLY A 369 -20.62 -27.06 -12.56
C GLY A 369 -19.30 -26.29 -12.36
N GLY A 370 -19.23 -25.02 -12.74
CA GLY A 370 -18.04 -24.18 -12.61
C GLY A 370 -17.86 -23.57 -11.22
N LYS A 371 -16.75 -22.87 -11.03
CA LYS A 371 -16.28 -22.32 -9.75
C LYS A 371 -16.29 -20.79 -9.78
N LEU A 372 -16.64 -20.16 -8.66
CA LEU A 372 -16.55 -18.72 -8.43
C LEU A 372 -15.79 -18.46 -7.14
N VAL A 373 -14.75 -17.62 -7.20
CA VAL A 373 -14.14 -17.02 -6.00
C VAL A 373 -14.44 -15.54 -6.00
N PHE A 374 -15.07 -15.08 -4.93
CA PHE A 374 -15.21 -13.66 -4.61
C PHE A 374 -14.22 -13.30 -3.51
N CYS A 375 -13.50 -12.18 -3.66
CA CYS A 375 -12.59 -11.69 -2.63
C CYS A 375 -12.52 -10.16 -2.60
N THR A 376 -12.12 -9.64 -1.43
CA THR A 376 -11.79 -8.22 -1.22
C THR A 376 -10.60 -8.09 -0.28
N CYS A 377 -9.77 -7.07 -0.48
CA CYS A 377 -8.70 -6.70 0.46
C CYS A 377 -9.22 -5.72 1.55
N SER A 378 -10.44 -5.92 2.02
CA SER A 378 -11.09 -5.13 3.06
C SER A 378 -11.19 -5.89 4.39
N LEU A 379 -11.08 -5.15 5.51
CA LEU A 379 -11.41 -5.65 6.84
C LEU A 379 -12.89 -5.41 7.21
N ILE A 380 -13.64 -4.66 6.41
CA ILE A 380 -15.03 -4.31 6.69
C ILE A 380 -15.92 -5.50 6.31
N PRO A 381 -16.72 -6.07 7.25
CA PRO A 381 -17.57 -7.22 6.95
C PRO A 381 -18.59 -6.99 5.83
N ASP A 382 -19.10 -5.75 5.70
CA ASP A 382 -20.04 -5.39 4.64
C ASP A 382 -19.45 -5.51 3.22
N GLU A 383 -18.13 -5.46 3.08
CA GLU A 383 -17.40 -5.67 1.83
C GLU A 383 -16.92 -7.14 1.65
N GLY A 384 -17.32 -8.04 2.52
CA GLY A 384 -16.93 -9.45 2.50
C GLY A 384 -18.08 -10.39 2.85
N GLU A 385 -18.21 -10.73 4.13
CA GLU A 385 -19.17 -11.70 4.67
C GLU A 385 -20.61 -11.38 4.24
N VAL A 386 -21.01 -10.11 4.39
CA VAL A 386 -22.38 -9.66 4.09
C VAL A 386 -22.68 -9.77 2.57
N GLN A 387 -21.68 -9.48 1.72
CA GLN A 387 -21.80 -9.68 0.27
C GLN A 387 -22.06 -11.15 -0.08
N ALA A 388 -21.25 -12.04 0.52
CA ALA A 388 -21.39 -13.48 0.29
C ALA A 388 -22.74 -14.03 0.77
N GLU A 389 -23.19 -13.63 1.95
CA GLU A 389 -24.50 -14.02 2.49
C GLU A 389 -25.65 -13.57 1.58
N ASN A 390 -25.64 -12.31 1.13
CA ASN A 390 -26.68 -11.76 0.26
C ASN A 390 -26.70 -12.46 -1.10
N PHE A 391 -25.51 -12.72 -1.66
CA PHE A 391 -25.37 -13.45 -2.92
C PHE A 391 -25.94 -14.87 -2.81
N LEU A 392 -25.56 -15.64 -1.80
CA LEU A 392 -26.02 -17.01 -1.61
C LEU A 392 -27.54 -17.10 -1.36
N ARG A 393 -28.15 -16.08 -0.75
CA ARG A 393 -29.61 -16.00 -0.59
C ARG A 393 -30.35 -15.76 -1.91
N SER A 394 -29.74 -15.03 -2.84
CA SER A 394 -30.36 -14.65 -4.12
C SER A 394 -30.02 -15.62 -5.27
N HIS A 395 -28.97 -16.44 -5.14
CA HIS A 395 -28.48 -17.35 -6.19
C HIS A 395 -28.51 -18.80 -5.68
N ASN A 396 -29.67 -19.43 -5.71
CA ASN A 396 -29.89 -20.80 -5.25
C ASN A 396 -29.15 -21.86 -6.09
N ASP A 397 -28.64 -21.48 -7.25
CA ASP A 397 -27.81 -22.30 -8.13
C ASP A 397 -26.33 -22.32 -7.69
N PHE A 398 -25.93 -21.54 -6.68
CA PHE A 398 -24.61 -21.57 -6.09
C PHE A 398 -24.61 -22.21 -4.70
N THR A 399 -23.53 -22.93 -4.39
CA THR A 399 -23.28 -23.52 -3.07
C THR A 399 -21.85 -23.23 -2.64
N VAL A 400 -21.63 -23.05 -1.32
CA VAL A 400 -20.29 -22.84 -0.78
C VAL A 400 -19.46 -24.10 -0.96
N ASP A 401 -18.23 -23.94 -1.45
CA ASP A 401 -17.25 -25.02 -1.45
C ASP A 401 -16.51 -25.01 -0.10
N THR A 402 -16.66 -26.09 0.63
CA THR A 402 -16.08 -26.24 1.98
C THR A 402 -14.66 -26.78 1.98
N THR A 403 -14.06 -27.06 0.81
CA THR A 403 -12.67 -27.53 0.71
C THR A 403 -11.73 -26.50 1.28
N LEU A 404 -10.82 -26.94 2.15
CA LEU A 404 -9.84 -26.08 2.77
C LEU A 404 -8.68 -25.82 1.80
N PRO A 405 -8.39 -24.55 1.42
CA PRO A 405 -7.22 -24.24 0.62
C PRO A 405 -5.93 -24.61 1.37
N GLN A 406 -4.89 -24.99 0.63
CA GLN A 406 -3.60 -25.36 1.22
C GLN A 406 -3.06 -24.25 2.12
N GLY A 407 -2.66 -24.62 3.34
CA GLY A 407 -2.08 -23.71 4.33
C GLY A 407 -3.07 -22.76 4.99
N MET A 408 -4.36 -22.88 4.68
CA MET A 408 -5.41 -22.08 5.32
C MET A 408 -5.73 -22.67 6.70
N ASP A 409 -5.77 -21.83 7.72
CA ASP A 409 -6.20 -22.25 9.05
C ASP A 409 -7.74 -22.40 9.07
N PRO A 410 -8.27 -23.56 9.47
CA PRO A 410 -9.72 -23.77 9.61
C PRO A 410 -10.40 -22.77 10.55
N ALA A 411 -9.68 -22.23 11.53
CA ALA A 411 -10.18 -21.25 12.48
C ALA A 411 -10.49 -19.88 11.85
N TRP A 412 -10.00 -19.61 10.63
CA TRP A 412 -10.28 -18.37 9.88
C TRP A 412 -11.59 -18.43 9.08
N ARG A 413 -12.29 -19.59 9.12
CA ARG A 413 -13.57 -19.77 8.43
C ARG A 413 -14.65 -18.92 9.08
N THR A 414 -15.42 -18.24 8.24
CA THR A 414 -16.56 -17.42 8.63
C THR A 414 -17.87 -18.21 8.64
N GLN A 415 -18.94 -17.66 9.19
CA GLN A 415 -20.21 -18.38 9.37
C GLN A 415 -20.87 -18.81 8.05
N GLU A 416 -20.78 -17.96 7.03
CA GLU A 416 -21.28 -18.21 5.68
C GLU A 416 -20.38 -19.18 4.87
N GLY A 417 -19.22 -19.56 5.42
CA GLY A 417 -18.30 -20.55 4.86
C GLY A 417 -17.11 -20.00 4.10
N GLY A 418 -16.94 -18.67 4.04
CA GLY A 418 -15.75 -18.01 3.54
C GLY A 418 -14.57 -18.04 4.52
N PHE A 419 -13.57 -17.22 4.26
CA PHE A 419 -12.40 -17.05 5.13
C PHE A 419 -12.10 -15.56 5.32
N ARG A 420 -11.89 -15.17 6.60
CA ARG A 420 -11.44 -13.84 6.99
C ARG A 420 -9.97 -13.91 7.38
N LEU A 421 -9.12 -13.25 6.60
CA LEU A 421 -7.70 -13.07 6.90
C LEU A 421 -7.49 -11.71 7.56
N ARG A 422 -6.62 -11.65 8.58
CA ARG A 422 -6.40 -10.43 9.35
C ARG A 422 -4.92 -10.14 9.53
N PRO A 423 -4.52 -8.87 9.65
CA PRO A 423 -3.13 -8.46 9.83
C PRO A 423 -2.45 -8.99 11.10
N ASP A 424 -3.22 -9.34 12.14
CA ASP A 424 -2.73 -9.92 13.39
C ASP A 424 -2.44 -11.41 13.30
N TYR A 425 -2.90 -12.10 12.25
CA TYR A 425 -2.54 -13.50 11.99
C TYR A 425 -1.08 -13.60 11.53
N TRP A 426 -0.39 -14.68 11.91
CA TRP A 426 1.04 -14.86 11.66
C TRP A 426 1.91 -13.71 12.19
N SER A 427 1.49 -13.09 13.30
CA SER A 427 2.19 -11.94 13.87
C SER A 427 3.65 -12.23 14.24
N GLU A 428 3.97 -13.48 14.58
CA GLU A 428 5.31 -13.99 14.91
C GLU A 428 6.25 -14.02 13.70
N ILE A 429 5.71 -14.14 12.50
CA ILE A 429 6.49 -14.12 11.25
C ILE A 429 6.25 -12.88 10.41
N GLY A 430 5.62 -11.83 10.95
CA GLY A 430 5.47 -10.51 10.30
C GLY A 430 4.07 -10.23 9.75
N GLY A 431 3.08 -11.07 10.05
CA GLY A 431 1.68 -10.85 9.68
C GLY A 431 1.37 -11.09 8.20
N MET A 432 0.17 -10.74 7.78
CA MET A 432 -0.31 -10.76 6.38
C MET A 432 -1.28 -9.60 6.17
N ASP A 433 -1.71 -9.33 4.95
CA ASP A 433 -2.78 -8.36 4.71
C ASP A 433 -4.15 -8.87 5.19
N GLY A 434 -5.06 -7.96 5.45
CA GLY A 434 -6.46 -8.30 5.66
C GLY A 434 -7.16 -8.63 4.35
N PHE A 435 -7.85 -9.77 4.31
CA PHE A 435 -8.60 -10.21 3.14
C PHE A 435 -9.88 -10.90 3.58
N TYR A 436 -10.85 -10.90 2.70
CA TYR A 436 -11.97 -11.82 2.71
C TYR A 436 -11.98 -12.61 1.41
N LEU A 437 -12.27 -13.91 1.46
CA LEU A 437 -12.50 -14.72 0.27
C LEU A 437 -13.51 -15.82 0.56
N ILE A 438 -14.32 -16.16 -0.47
CA ILE A 438 -15.22 -17.30 -0.48
C ILE A 438 -15.15 -18.00 -1.82
N ARG A 439 -15.12 -19.34 -1.80
CA ARG A 439 -15.26 -20.17 -2.99
C ARG A 439 -16.66 -20.78 -3.05
N MET A 440 -17.28 -20.68 -4.20
CA MET A 440 -18.62 -21.18 -4.48
C MET A 440 -18.62 -22.00 -5.76
N ASN A 441 -19.43 -23.05 -5.81
CA ASN A 441 -19.62 -23.88 -6.98
C ASN A 441 -21.03 -23.62 -7.55
N ARG A 442 -21.14 -23.42 -8.85
CA ARG A 442 -22.42 -23.38 -9.54
C ARG A 442 -22.92 -24.81 -9.75
N ARG A 443 -24.16 -25.08 -9.42
CA ARG A 443 -24.77 -26.40 -9.68
C ARG A 443 -24.76 -26.72 -11.17
N PRO A 444 -24.68 -28.01 -11.55
CA PRO A 444 -24.76 -28.47 -12.93
C PRO A 444 -26.05 -28.08 -13.63
#